data_3ec805a9b01ae9ce2071ecac747b3f65
#
_entry.id   3ec805a9b01ae9ce2071ecac747b3f65
#
_cell.length_a   1.000
_cell.length_b   1.000
_cell.length_c   1.000
_cell.angle_alpha   90.00
_cell.angle_beta   90.00
_cell.angle_gamma   90.00
#
_symmetry.space_group_name_H-M   'P 1'
#
loop_
_entity.id
_entity.type
_entity.pdbx_description
1 polymer ?
#
loop_
_entity_poly.entity_id
_entity_poly.type
_entity_poly.pdbx_seq_one_letter_code
_entity_poly.pdbx_strand_id
1 'polypeptide(L)'
;MKQETRPATVGLPSLRGGEEVKGEIFHIADRTAWDAARAAGGPYEMSTRGRTLADEGFIHCSRSEEQTAGVLHRFYGDVAPEDLVLLVIDPTGLDVRYETADGDTFPHVYGSLPLTAVIDVRSVPGTR
;
A
#
# COMPACT_ATOMS: atom_id res chain seq x y z
N MET A 1 3.92 -12.46 -22.08
CA MET A 1 4.19 -12.35 -21.11
C MET A 1 4.33 -12.27 -20.70
N LYS A 2 4.27 -11.97 -21.04
CA LYS A 2 4.48 -11.81 -20.30
C LYS A 2 4.35 -11.57 -19.97
N GLN A 3 4.44 -11.10 -20.49
CA GLN A 3 4.44 -10.93 -19.82
C GLN A 3 4.23 -10.68 -19.63
N GLU A 4 4.18 -10.24 -20.18
CA GLU A 4 4.11 -10.10 -19.60
C GLU A 4 3.84 -9.71 -19.48
N THR A 5 3.81 -9.49 -20.23
CA THR A 5 3.67 -9.20 -19.70
C THR A 5 3.09 -8.92 -19.93
N ARG A 6 2.93 -8.50 -20.45
CA ARG A 6 2.51 -8.29 -20.28
C ARG A 6 2.09 -7.93 -20.34
N PRO A 7 1.86 -7.54 -20.75
CA PRO A 7 1.46 -7.30 -20.47
C PRO A 7 0.83 -7.16 -20.48
N ALA A 8 0.74 -6.70 -21.10
CA ALA A 8 0.35 -6.56 -20.57
C ALA A 8 -0.32 -6.58 -20.60
N THR A 9 -0.56 -6.29 -21.01
CA THR A 9 -1.04 -6.31 -20.47
C THR A 9 -1.56 -6.18 -20.45
N VAL A 10 -1.61 -5.81 -21.24
CA VAL A 10 -2.03 -5.61 -20.61
C VAL A 10 -2.66 -5.55 -20.32
N GLY A 11 -2.85 -5.19 -20.88
CA GLY A 11 -3.20 -5.00 -20.05
C GLY A 11 -3.95 -5.17 -19.90
N LEU A 12 -4.32 -5.28 -20.06
CA LEU A 12 -5.00 -5.53 -19.36
C LEU A 12 -5.82 -5.80 -19.04
N PRO A 13 -6.14 -5.57 -19.10
CA PRO A 13 -6.81 -5.79 -18.46
C PRO A 13 -7.70 -5.99 -18.17
N SER A 14 -7.70 -5.64 -18.16
CA SER A 14 -8.51 -5.73 -17.60
C SER A 14 -9.16 -6.23 -17.07
N LEU A 15 -9.51 -6.13 -16.78
CA LEU A 15 -10.03 -6.74 -16.05
C LEU A 15 -11.23 -7.13 -16.22
N ARG A 16 -11.73 -7.64 -16.52
CA ARG A 16 -12.69 -8.16 -16.54
C ARG A 16 -13.50 -8.03 -15.46
N GLY A 17 -14.71 -7.75 -15.54
CA GLY A 17 -15.52 -7.46 -14.44
C GLY A 17 -15.38 -8.54 -13.41
N GLY A 18 -15.43 -8.19 -12.18
CA GLY A 18 -15.27 -9.12 -11.11
C GLY A 18 -13.88 -9.66 -10.98
N GLU A 19 -13.04 -9.29 -11.89
CA GLU A 19 -11.71 -9.76 -11.83
C GLU A 19 -10.93 -8.95 -10.86
N GLU A 20 -10.31 -9.58 -9.93
CA GLU A 20 -9.55 -8.83 -8.96
C GLU A 20 -8.30 -8.27 -9.59
N VAL A 21 -7.84 -7.18 -9.02
CA VAL A 21 -6.61 -6.56 -9.43
C VAL A 21 -5.47 -7.42 -8.94
N LYS A 22 -4.69 -7.94 -9.86
CA LYS A 22 -3.59 -8.77 -9.48
C LYS A 22 -2.49 -7.94 -8.89
N GLY A 23 -1.93 -8.43 -7.82
CA GLY A 23 -0.80 -7.77 -7.23
C GLY A 23 -1.14 -6.57 -6.39
N GLU A 24 -2.38 -6.45 -5.94
CA GLU A 24 -2.70 -5.39 -4.99
C GLU A 24 -1.70 -5.39 -3.85
N ILE A 25 -1.32 -4.20 -3.41
CA ILE A 25 -0.46 -4.06 -2.26
C ILE A 25 -1.18 -3.23 -1.22
N PHE A 26 -0.67 -3.25 0.01
CA PHE A 26 -1.37 -2.71 1.16
C PHE A 26 -0.44 -1.82 1.95
N HIS A 27 -0.99 -0.72 2.48
CA HIS A 27 -0.20 0.21 3.29
C HIS A 27 -1.00 0.58 4.53
N ILE A 28 -0.36 0.47 5.68
CA ILE A 28 -0.96 0.91 6.94
C ILE A 28 -0.70 2.39 7.07
N ALA A 29 -1.76 3.17 7.10
CA ALA A 29 -1.66 4.63 7.18
C ALA A 29 -2.22 5.12 8.49
N ASP A 30 -1.58 6.15 9.03
CA ASP A 30 -2.15 6.92 10.11
C ASP A 30 -3.39 7.62 9.57
N ARG A 31 -4.53 7.48 10.26
CA ARG A 31 -5.79 8.00 9.76
C ARG A 31 -5.73 9.51 9.51
N THR A 32 -5.12 10.26 10.43
CA THR A 32 -5.02 11.70 10.25
C THR A 32 -4.17 12.07 9.05
N ALA A 33 -3.08 11.33 8.81
CA ALA A 33 -2.22 11.61 7.67
C ALA A 33 -2.95 11.32 6.36
N TRP A 34 -3.70 10.22 6.32
CA TRP A 34 -4.47 9.88 5.13
C TRP A 34 -5.56 10.92 4.87
N ASP A 35 -6.29 11.31 5.93
CA ASP A 35 -7.34 12.30 5.79
C ASP A 35 -6.78 13.65 5.32
N ALA A 36 -5.60 14.02 5.82
CA ALA A 36 -4.96 15.26 5.40
C ALA A 36 -4.57 15.22 3.93
N ALA A 37 -4.06 14.09 3.46
CA ALA A 37 -3.69 13.96 2.05
C ALA A 37 -4.91 14.08 1.16
N ARG A 38 -6.02 13.43 1.57
CA ARG A 38 -7.25 13.52 0.81
C ARG A 38 -7.77 14.95 0.77
N ALA A 39 -7.75 15.64 1.89
CA ALA A 39 -8.24 17.00 1.96
C ALA A 39 -7.42 17.94 1.08
N ALA A 40 -6.14 17.65 0.95
CA ALA A 40 -5.23 18.46 0.14
C ALA A 40 -5.24 18.08 -1.33
N GLY A 41 -5.91 16.99 -1.70
CA GLY A 41 -5.90 16.52 -3.09
C GLY A 41 -4.73 15.63 -3.43
N GLY A 42 -4.01 15.19 -2.41
CA GLY A 42 -2.85 14.34 -2.60
C GLY A 42 -1.61 15.11 -3.02
N PRO A 43 -0.52 14.39 -3.30
CA PRO A 43 -0.37 12.97 -3.11
C PRO A 43 -0.12 12.59 -1.65
N TYR A 44 -0.19 11.28 -1.36
CA TYR A 44 0.12 10.78 -0.03
C TYR A 44 1.61 10.42 0.01
N GLU A 45 2.30 10.88 1.05
CA GLU A 45 3.76 10.75 1.08
C GLU A 45 4.30 10.33 2.45
N MET A 46 3.57 9.47 3.14
CA MET A 46 4.06 8.91 4.39
C MET A 46 4.55 7.50 4.16
N SER A 47 5.70 7.17 4.75
CA SER A 47 6.31 5.87 4.55
C SER A 47 5.91 4.88 5.63
N THR A 48 6.15 5.24 6.88
CA THR A 48 5.76 4.42 8.01
C THR A 48 5.50 5.37 9.18
N ARG A 49 5.36 4.83 10.39
CA ARG A 49 5.00 5.64 11.55
C ARG A 49 5.94 6.84 11.70
N GLY A 50 5.37 8.03 11.56
CA GLY A 50 6.13 9.25 11.79
C GLY A 50 7.27 9.51 10.80
N ARG A 51 7.38 8.72 9.74
CA ARG A 51 8.43 8.86 8.74
C ARG A 51 7.83 9.14 7.39
N THR A 52 8.38 10.11 6.70
CA THR A 52 7.88 10.50 5.39
C THR A 52 8.59 9.75 4.28
N LEU A 53 8.06 9.86 3.07
CA LEU A 53 8.74 9.39 1.88
C LEU A 53 10.15 9.97 1.79
N ALA A 54 10.29 11.26 2.09
CA ALA A 54 11.59 11.91 2.02
C ALA A 54 12.57 11.32 3.03
N ASP A 55 12.07 10.91 4.20
CA ASP A 55 12.92 10.32 5.24
C ASP A 55 13.43 8.95 4.82
N GLU A 56 12.57 8.13 4.23
CA GLU A 56 12.89 6.72 3.97
C GLU A 56 13.28 6.44 2.53
N GLY A 57 12.85 7.27 1.60
CA GLY A 57 13.10 7.06 0.18
C GLY A 57 12.03 6.23 -0.52
N PHE A 58 11.13 5.63 0.22
CA PHE A 58 10.05 4.83 -0.33
C PHE A 58 8.92 4.72 0.68
N ILE A 59 7.76 4.28 0.19
CA ILE A 59 6.61 4.04 1.06
C ILE A 59 6.54 2.55 1.34
N HIS A 60 6.54 2.18 2.62
CA HIS A 60 6.46 0.78 3.04
C HIS A 60 5.09 0.22 2.75
N CYS A 61 5.05 -0.93 2.09
CA CYS A 61 3.79 -1.62 1.81
C CYS A 61 3.93 -3.09 2.13
N SER A 62 2.81 -3.79 2.14
CA SER A 62 2.75 -5.23 2.32
C SER A 62 2.12 -5.85 1.08
N ARG A 63 2.47 -7.11 0.82
CA ARG A 63 1.98 -7.78 -0.39
C ARG A 63 0.67 -8.53 -0.17
N SER A 64 0.26 -8.67 1.10
CA SER A 64 -0.95 -9.42 1.43
C SER A 64 -1.51 -8.90 2.74
N GLU A 65 -2.76 -9.25 3.01
CA GLU A 65 -3.35 -8.89 4.30
C GLU A 65 -2.68 -9.64 5.43
N GLU A 66 -2.24 -10.87 5.16
CA GLU A 66 -1.52 -11.63 6.16
C GLU A 66 -0.21 -10.95 6.54
N GLN A 67 0.54 -10.49 5.55
CA GLN A 67 1.77 -9.77 5.83
C GLN A 67 1.48 -8.47 6.56
N THR A 68 0.40 -7.79 6.19
CA THR A 68 -0.03 -6.57 6.88
C THR A 68 -0.29 -6.85 8.36
N ALA A 69 -0.97 -7.96 8.67
CA ALA A 69 -1.27 -8.31 10.05
C ALA A 69 0.02 -8.50 10.86
N GLY A 70 1.04 -9.10 10.25
CA GLY A 70 2.33 -9.25 10.90
C GLY A 70 3.00 -7.94 11.20
N VAL A 71 2.94 -7.01 10.25
CA VAL A 71 3.52 -5.68 10.43
C VAL A 71 2.79 -4.93 11.55
N LEU A 72 1.45 -5.03 11.56
CA LEU A 72 0.66 -4.42 12.62
C LEU A 72 1.10 -4.92 13.98
N HIS A 73 1.24 -6.23 14.09
CA HIS A 73 1.59 -6.85 15.38
C HIS A 73 2.97 -6.38 15.85
N ARG A 74 3.92 -6.30 14.93
CA ARG A 74 5.30 -6.00 15.29
C ARG A 74 5.56 -4.52 15.53
N PHE A 75 4.91 -3.65 14.78
CA PHE A 75 5.28 -2.24 14.78
C PHE A 75 4.18 -1.29 15.21
N TYR A 76 2.94 -1.76 15.33
CA TYR A 76 1.81 -0.88 15.64
C TYR A 76 1.02 -1.35 16.83
N GLY A 77 1.60 -2.22 17.66
CA GLY A 77 0.87 -2.79 18.79
C GLY A 77 0.42 -1.77 19.81
N ASP A 78 1.07 -0.61 19.84
CA ASP A 78 0.74 0.45 20.78
C ASP A 78 -0.19 1.51 20.18
N VAL A 79 -0.64 1.33 18.95
CA VAL A 79 -1.50 2.31 18.27
C VAL A 79 -2.93 1.78 18.25
N ALA A 80 -3.88 2.62 18.64
CA ALA A 80 -5.28 2.22 18.61
C ALA A 80 -5.71 1.92 17.17
N PRO A 81 -6.37 0.80 16.93
CA PRO A 81 -6.76 0.44 15.55
C PRO A 81 -7.59 1.48 14.85
N GLU A 82 -8.42 2.21 15.59
CA GLU A 82 -9.26 3.24 14.99
C GLU A 82 -8.46 4.44 14.51
N ASP A 83 -7.20 4.55 14.91
CA ASP A 83 -6.32 5.62 14.44
C ASP A 83 -5.57 5.23 13.17
N LEU A 84 -5.82 4.04 12.67
CA LEU A 84 -5.16 3.51 11.47
C LEU A 84 -6.19 3.16 10.41
N VAL A 85 -5.75 3.20 9.16
CA VAL A 85 -6.55 2.68 8.04
C VAL A 85 -5.63 1.83 7.17
N LEU A 86 -6.23 0.90 6.45
CA LEU A 86 -5.50 0.07 5.50
C LEU A 86 -5.81 0.57 4.10
N LEU A 87 -4.81 1.04 3.41
CA LEU A 87 -4.96 1.47 2.02
C LEU A 87 -4.71 0.27 1.13
N VAL A 88 -5.66 -0.01 0.24
CA VAL A 88 -5.50 -1.04 -0.78
C VAL A 88 -5.09 -0.33 -2.04
N ILE A 89 -3.95 -0.70 -2.60
CA ILE A 89 -3.31 0.04 -3.67
C ILE A 89 -3.20 -0.81 -4.92
N ASP A 90 -3.60 -0.23 -6.04
CA ASP A 90 -3.34 -0.81 -7.36
C ASP A 90 -1.95 -0.31 -7.77
N PRO A 91 -0.97 -1.19 -7.88
CA PRO A 91 0.40 -0.76 -8.15
C PRO A 91 0.67 -0.40 -9.60
N THR A 92 -0.32 -0.52 -10.48
CA THR A 92 -0.12 -0.23 -11.90
C THR A 92 0.41 1.19 -12.08
N GLY A 93 1.51 1.32 -12.80
CA GLY A 93 2.10 2.62 -13.06
C GLY A 93 2.98 3.16 -11.96
N LEU A 94 3.09 2.45 -10.84
CA LEU A 94 3.95 2.88 -9.74
C LEU A 94 5.29 2.15 -9.82
N ASP A 95 6.33 2.79 -9.29
CA ASP A 95 7.65 2.17 -9.20
C ASP A 95 7.69 1.34 -7.93
N VAL A 96 7.28 0.08 -8.03
CA VAL A 96 7.24 -0.82 -6.88
C VAL A 96 8.41 -1.78 -6.97
N ARG A 97 9.17 -1.85 -5.88
CA ARG A 97 10.31 -2.76 -5.81
C ARG A 97 10.11 -3.68 -4.62
N TYR A 98 10.30 -4.97 -4.86
CA TYR A 98 10.15 -5.96 -3.80
C TYR A 98 11.52 -6.17 -3.17
N GLU A 99 11.62 -5.79 -1.90
CA GLU A 99 12.90 -5.77 -1.21
C GLU A 99 12.81 -6.55 0.09
N THR A 100 13.93 -7.19 0.46
CA THR A 100 13.98 -8.02 1.65
C THR A 100 14.21 -7.16 2.88
N ALA A 101 13.42 -7.41 3.91
CA ALA A 101 13.58 -6.79 5.21
C ALA A 101 13.09 -7.78 6.25
N ASP A 102 13.87 -7.96 7.32
CA ASP A 102 13.47 -8.83 8.42
C ASP A 102 13.13 -10.24 7.97
N GLY A 103 13.85 -10.73 6.98
CA GLY A 103 13.67 -12.11 6.51
C GLY A 103 12.48 -12.33 5.61
N ASP A 104 11.83 -11.27 5.17
CA ASP A 104 10.67 -11.39 4.28
C ASP A 104 10.81 -10.36 3.18
N THR A 105 9.95 -10.45 2.17
CA THR A 105 10.01 -9.57 1.01
C THR A 105 8.78 -8.66 1.03
N PHE A 106 9.02 -7.36 0.93
CA PHE A 106 7.98 -6.36 0.99
C PHE A 106 8.00 -5.47 -0.25
N PRO A 107 6.83 -5.10 -0.77
CA PRO A 107 6.78 -4.10 -1.84
C PRO A 107 7.03 -2.72 -1.26
N HIS A 108 7.92 -1.98 -1.88
CA HIS A 108 8.23 -0.60 -1.52
C HIS A 108 7.92 0.28 -2.72
N VAL A 109 7.13 1.34 -2.50
CA VAL A 109 6.78 2.26 -3.57
C VAL A 109 7.79 3.40 -3.56
N TYR A 110 8.54 3.51 -4.65
CA TYR A 110 9.55 4.56 -4.79
C TYR A 110 8.92 5.75 -5.48
N GLY A 111 8.33 6.61 -4.68
CA GLY A 111 7.67 7.80 -5.16
C GLY A 111 6.42 8.08 -4.37
N SER A 112 5.83 9.24 -4.61
CA SER A 112 4.60 9.60 -3.93
C SER A 112 3.44 8.74 -4.44
N LEU A 113 2.42 8.60 -3.59
CA LEU A 113 1.28 7.76 -3.91
C LEU A 113 0.12 8.63 -4.37
N PRO A 114 -0.25 8.54 -5.65
CA PRO A 114 -1.42 9.28 -6.12
C PRO A 114 -2.68 8.75 -5.43
N LEU A 115 -3.60 9.64 -5.09
CA LEU A 115 -4.84 9.19 -4.46
C LEU A 115 -5.58 8.20 -5.34
N THR A 116 -5.48 8.35 -6.65
CA THR A 116 -6.17 7.46 -7.59
C THR A 116 -5.64 6.04 -7.58
N ALA A 117 -4.44 5.82 -7.03
CA ALA A 117 -3.91 4.47 -6.90
C ALA A 117 -4.53 3.73 -5.71
N VAL A 118 -5.16 4.45 -4.79
CA VAL A 118 -5.80 3.82 -3.63
C VAL A 118 -7.22 3.45 -4.05
N ILE A 119 -7.44 2.15 -4.18
CA ILE A 119 -8.72 1.67 -4.70
C ILE A 119 -9.70 1.29 -3.60
N ASP A 120 -9.24 1.21 -2.37
CA ASP A 120 -10.12 0.92 -1.25
C ASP A 120 -9.42 1.36 0.04
N VAL A 121 -10.21 1.67 1.05
CA VAL A 121 -9.73 2.02 2.37
C VAL A 121 -10.51 1.18 3.37
N ARG A 122 -9.79 0.39 4.15
CA ARG A 122 -10.41 -0.57 5.06
C ARG A 122 -9.90 -0.38 6.47
N SER A 123 -10.59 -1.01 7.41
CA SER A 123 -10.07 -1.16 8.76
C SER A 123 -8.83 -2.05 8.70
N VAL A 124 -7.89 -1.82 9.62
CA VAL A 124 -6.72 -2.69 9.65
C VAL A 124 -7.11 -4.08 10.12
N PRO A 125 -6.38 -5.13 9.65
CA PRO A 125 -6.71 -6.50 10.03
C PRO A 125 -6.63 -6.71 11.54
N GLY A 126 -7.49 -7.59 12.03
CA GLY A 126 -7.47 -7.95 13.44
C GLY A 126 -8.20 -7.00 14.35
N THR A 127 -8.80 -5.95 13.84
CA THR A 127 -9.59 -5.05 14.67
C THR A 127 -10.95 -5.65 14.92
N ARG A 128 -11.53 -5.21 16.02
CA ARG A 128 -12.82 -5.74 16.35
C ARG A 128 -13.85 -4.74 16.23
#